data_2962dd01fe6107f9398aef4d7f13842b
#
_entry.id   2962dd01fe6107f9398aef4d7f13842b
#
_cell.length_a   1.000
_cell.length_b   1.000
_cell.length_c   1.000
_cell.angle_alpha   90.00
_cell.angle_beta   90.00
_cell.angle_gamma   90.00
#
_symmetry.space_group_name_H-M   'P 1'
#
loop_
_entity.id
_entity.type
_entity.pdbx_description
1 polymer ?
#
loop_
_entity_poly.entity_id
_entity_poly.type
_entity_poly.pdbx_seq_one_letter_code
_entity_poly.pdbx_strand_id
1 'polypeptide(L)'
;PPATSSAASDVYKRQPAEGEEWLGGPFASVLATQYYIKSLTNDDDLVEKKYNSEENSYKVFPNSFTERITFPFIDAKVIFNKSMSFDDINKYRGFSKRYDIDPSITLVLGAGNFSSIPYLDVLYHLITRKSVILLKLNPVNEYLKPVFEKVFQSFIERGYIIVTTGNIDESKYMANHPGINHIHLTGSDKTFEDIVYGRELTEKERKSKSLSKINNKPITSELGNVTPIIIHPGKWSTSDLKYQARKIVT
;
A
#
# COMPACT_ATOMS: atom_id res chain seq x y z
N PRO A 1 1.02 -24.22 14.19
CA PRO A 1 1.15 -23.96 12.77
C PRO A 1 1.23 -22.47 12.55
N PRO A 2 2.14 -21.95 11.71
CA PRO A 2 2.13 -20.54 11.40
C PRO A 2 0.78 -20.21 10.76
N ALA A 3 0.08 -19.23 11.32
CA ALA A 3 -1.16 -18.76 10.74
C ALA A 3 -0.87 -18.31 9.30
N THR A 4 -1.48 -18.96 8.33
CA THR A 4 -1.45 -18.46 6.95
C THR A 4 -2.09 -17.09 6.91
N SER A 5 -1.72 -16.21 5.98
CA SER A 5 -2.32 -14.88 5.88
C SER A 5 -3.85 -14.90 5.78
N SER A 6 -4.43 -15.96 5.22
CA SER A 6 -5.87 -16.21 5.21
C SER A 6 -6.44 -16.51 6.59
N ALA A 7 -5.72 -17.28 7.41
CA ALA A 7 -6.15 -17.59 8.78
C ALA A 7 -6.07 -16.35 9.68
N ALA A 8 -5.03 -15.53 9.55
CA ALA A 8 -4.94 -14.26 10.25
C ALA A 8 -6.10 -13.33 9.88
N SER A 9 -6.42 -13.22 8.58
CA SER A 9 -7.56 -12.44 8.08
C SER A 9 -8.91 -12.93 8.62
N ASP A 10 -9.10 -14.26 8.73
CA ASP A 10 -10.32 -14.85 9.30
C ASP A 10 -10.45 -14.60 10.80
N VAL A 11 -9.33 -14.60 11.53
CA VAL A 11 -9.28 -14.22 12.95
C VAL A 11 -9.63 -12.75 13.14
N TYR A 12 -9.09 -11.85 12.31
CA TYR A 12 -9.40 -10.42 12.34
C TYR A 12 -10.89 -10.16 12.14
N LYS A 13 -11.52 -10.83 11.18
CA LYS A 13 -12.96 -10.65 10.90
C LYS A 13 -13.89 -11.19 11.99
N ARG A 14 -13.41 -12.06 12.86
CA ARG A 14 -14.17 -12.60 13.99
C ARG A 14 -14.05 -11.76 15.25
N GLN A 15 -13.12 -10.79 15.28
CA GLN A 15 -13.00 -9.88 16.42
C GLN A 15 -14.00 -8.73 16.26
N PRO A 16 -14.67 -8.30 17.33
CA PRO A 16 -15.57 -7.14 17.30
C PRO A 16 -14.73 -5.85 17.29
N ALA A 17 -14.03 -5.61 16.19
CA ALA A 17 -13.13 -4.48 15.98
C ALA A 17 -13.73 -3.49 14.98
N GLU A 18 -15.01 -3.10 15.16
CA GLU A 18 -15.71 -2.19 14.26
C GLU A 18 -14.94 -0.88 14.05
N GLY A 19 -14.34 -0.33 15.11
CA GLY A 19 -13.50 0.86 15.00
C GLY A 19 -12.26 0.66 14.15
N GLU A 20 -11.63 -0.52 14.21
CA GLU A 20 -10.47 -0.88 13.40
C GLU A 20 -10.87 -1.02 11.91
N GLU A 21 -12.00 -1.65 11.63
CA GLU A 21 -12.54 -1.76 10.26
C GLU A 21 -12.86 -0.38 9.65
N TRP A 22 -13.40 0.54 10.44
CA TRP A 22 -13.63 1.92 10.01
C TRP A 22 -12.33 2.66 9.72
N LEU A 23 -11.32 2.54 10.60
CA LEU A 23 -10.02 3.19 10.44
C LEU A 23 -9.22 2.58 9.28
N GLY A 24 -9.14 1.25 9.23
CA GLY A 24 -8.38 0.52 8.21
C GLY A 24 -9.10 0.37 6.86
N GLY A 25 -10.35 0.80 6.75
CA GLY A 25 -11.16 0.74 5.54
C GLY A 25 -11.56 2.12 5.05
N PRO A 26 -12.80 2.57 5.33
CA PRO A 26 -13.35 3.81 4.78
C PRO A 26 -12.55 5.06 5.12
N PHE A 27 -12.09 5.20 6.35
CA PHE A 27 -11.33 6.38 6.78
C PHE A 27 -10.00 6.51 6.00
N ALA A 28 -9.22 5.44 5.94
CA ALA A 28 -7.95 5.43 5.20
C ALA A 28 -8.16 5.72 3.71
N SER A 29 -9.22 5.14 3.11
CA SER A 29 -9.58 5.35 1.71
C SER A 29 -9.94 6.81 1.41
N VAL A 30 -10.79 7.42 2.25
CA VAL A 30 -11.20 8.84 2.10
C VAL A 30 -10.00 9.78 2.28
N LEU A 31 -9.18 9.54 3.31
CA LEU A 31 -8.00 10.36 3.59
C LEU A 31 -7.00 10.33 2.41
N ALA A 32 -6.70 9.15 1.92
CA ALA A 32 -5.81 9.01 0.76
C ALA A 32 -6.38 9.68 -0.50
N THR A 33 -7.68 9.53 -0.75
CA THR A 33 -8.35 10.21 -1.88
C THR A 33 -8.19 11.72 -1.79
N GLN A 34 -8.37 12.30 -0.60
CA GLN A 34 -8.16 13.73 -0.39
C GLN A 34 -6.72 14.16 -0.70
N TYR A 35 -5.72 13.35 -0.33
CA TYR A 35 -4.33 13.61 -0.67
C TYR A 35 -4.07 13.52 -2.17
N TYR A 36 -4.65 12.54 -2.86
CA TYR A 36 -4.55 12.46 -4.32
C TYR A 36 -5.21 13.67 -5.00
N ILE A 37 -6.39 14.11 -4.56
CA ILE A 37 -7.05 15.30 -5.09
C ILE A 37 -6.15 16.52 -4.90
N LYS A 38 -5.61 16.75 -3.70
CA LYS A 38 -4.67 17.86 -3.44
C LYS A 38 -3.43 17.78 -4.33
N SER A 39 -2.86 16.59 -4.50
CA SER A 39 -1.69 16.39 -5.38
C SER A 39 -1.98 16.68 -6.85
N LEU A 40 -3.20 16.43 -7.30
CA LEU A 40 -3.62 16.67 -8.69
C LEU A 40 -4.04 18.11 -8.97
N THR A 41 -4.64 18.80 -7.99
CA THR A 41 -5.22 20.15 -8.16
C THR A 41 -4.24 21.29 -8.00
N ASN A 42 -3.00 21.05 -7.63
CA ASN A 42 -1.94 22.06 -7.43
C ASN A 42 -2.10 22.98 -6.24
N ASP A 43 -1.39 22.69 -5.21
CA ASP A 43 -1.04 23.66 -4.19
C ASP A 43 0.49 23.74 -4.11
N ASP A 44 1.11 24.32 -5.14
CA ASP A 44 2.58 24.43 -5.22
C ASP A 44 3.14 25.27 -4.07
N ASP A 45 2.38 26.27 -3.60
CA ASP A 45 2.74 27.13 -2.46
C ASP A 45 2.85 26.37 -1.12
N LEU A 46 2.15 25.25 -0.95
CA LEU A 46 2.20 24.47 0.29
C LEU A 46 3.51 23.70 0.46
N VAL A 47 4.23 23.47 -0.62
CA VAL A 47 5.43 22.63 -0.58
C VAL A 47 6.62 23.38 -0.04
N GLU A 48 6.83 24.60 -0.49
CA GLU A 48 7.94 25.43 -0.04
C GLU A 48 7.84 25.74 1.46
N LYS A 49 6.62 25.97 1.96
CA LYS A 49 6.35 26.26 3.38
C LYS A 49 6.62 25.08 4.33
N LYS A 50 6.69 23.87 3.82
CA LYS A 50 6.88 22.63 4.61
C LYS A 50 8.27 22.03 4.49
N TYR A 51 9.09 22.61 3.62
CA TYR A 51 10.46 22.16 3.43
C TYR A 51 11.37 22.79 4.49
N ASN A 52 12.17 21.95 5.14
CA ASN A 52 13.22 22.37 6.05
C ASN A 52 14.57 22.19 5.36
N SER A 53 15.23 23.31 5.03
CA SER A 53 16.52 23.32 4.33
C SER A 53 17.68 22.81 5.20
N GLU A 54 17.62 23.01 6.52
CA GLU A 54 18.69 22.56 7.43
C GLU A 54 18.73 21.03 7.54
N GLU A 55 17.57 20.41 7.61
CA GLU A 55 17.44 18.94 7.67
C GLU A 55 17.35 18.29 6.30
N ASN A 56 17.19 19.05 5.23
CA ASN A 56 16.83 18.56 3.89
C ASN A 56 15.61 17.64 3.95
N SER A 57 14.55 18.12 4.59
CA SER A 57 13.37 17.31 4.89
C SER A 57 12.07 18.03 4.53
N TYR A 58 11.05 17.23 4.27
CA TYR A 58 9.70 17.68 3.98
C TYR A 58 8.71 17.06 4.94
N LYS A 59 7.94 17.87 5.67
CA LYS A 59 6.91 17.39 6.58
C LYS A 59 5.68 16.91 5.80
N VAL A 60 5.35 15.62 5.92
CA VAL A 60 4.24 14.98 5.20
C VAL A 60 3.00 14.78 6.06
N PHE A 61 3.16 14.74 7.39
CA PHE A 61 2.05 14.53 8.33
C PHE A 61 2.39 15.07 9.72
N PRO A 62 1.43 15.63 10.49
CA PRO A 62 0.07 16.04 10.11
C PRO A 62 0.04 17.29 9.25
N ASN A 63 -0.93 17.39 8.34
CA ASN A 63 -1.11 18.51 7.44
C ASN A 63 -2.25 19.45 7.84
N SER A 64 -3.12 18.99 8.73
CA SER A 64 -4.29 19.73 9.19
C SER A 64 -4.42 19.72 10.71
N PHE A 65 -5.23 20.64 11.23
CA PHE A 65 -5.58 20.66 12.65
C PHE A 65 -6.32 19.40 13.08
N THR A 66 -7.22 18.89 12.23
CA THR A 66 -7.96 17.66 12.47
C THR A 66 -7.03 16.46 12.60
N GLU A 67 -6.06 16.34 11.69
CA GLU A 67 -5.07 15.26 11.75
C GLU A 67 -4.23 15.33 13.03
N ARG A 68 -3.87 16.53 13.46
CA ARG A 68 -3.10 16.73 14.71
C ARG A 68 -3.88 16.32 15.95
N ILE A 69 -5.19 16.53 15.96
CA ILE A 69 -6.06 16.08 17.08
C ILE A 69 -6.29 14.58 17.01
N THR A 70 -6.56 14.05 15.84
CA THR A 70 -6.84 12.62 15.65
C THR A 70 -5.60 11.76 15.92
N PHE A 71 -4.42 12.25 15.54
CA PHE A 71 -3.13 11.55 15.67
C PHE A 71 -2.09 12.41 16.41
N PRO A 72 -2.32 12.74 17.69
CA PRO A 72 -1.52 13.74 18.40
C PRO A 72 -0.05 13.36 18.62
N PHE A 73 0.29 12.09 18.42
CA PHE A 73 1.64 11.56 18.67
C PHE A 73 2.35 11.09 17.39
N ILE A 74 1.74 11.31 16.23
CA ILE A 74 2.30 10.91 14.95
C ILE A 74 2.81 12.14 14.22
N ASP A 75 4.08 12.11 13.87
CA ASP A 75 4.75 13.11 13.03
C ASP A 75 5.59 12.39 11.98
N ALA A 76 5.35 12.70 10.71
CA ALA A 76 6.06 12.06 9.63
C ALA A 76 6.71 13.10 8.70
N LYS A 77 7.97 12.86 8.36
CA LYS A 77 8.72 13.65 7.39
C LYS A 77 9.52 12.75 6.45
N VAL A 78 9.65 13.20 5.22
CA VAL A 78 10.58 12.60 4.25
C VAL A 78 11.91 13.31 4.38
N ILE A 79 12.98 12.58 4.64
CA ILE A 79 14.34 13.12 4.67
C ILE A 79 15.00 12.76 3.35
N PHE A 80 15.47 13.76 2.63
CA PHE A 80 16.14 13.57 1.36
C PHE A 80 17.65 13.38 1.55
N ASN A 81 18.28 12.76 0.56
CA ASN A 81 19.73 12.66 0.55
C ASN A 81 20.32 14.08 0.54
N LYS A 82 21.37 14.30 1.34
CA LYS A 82 22.06 15.60 1.45
C LYS A 82 22.61 16.14 0.13
N SER A 83 22.83 15.26 -0.85
CA SER A 83 23.28 15.65 -2.19
C SER A 83 22.15 16.20 -3.09
N MET A 84 20.89 16.06 -2.70
CA MET A 84 19.75 16.57 -3.47
C MET A 84 19.44 18.01 -3.06
N SER A 85 19.39 18.90 -4.04
CA SER A 85 18.91 20.27 -3.84
C SER A 85 17.38 20.30 -3.78
N PHE A 86 16.82 21.42 -3.30
CA PHE A 86 15.37 21.63 -3.34
C PHE A 86 14.84 21.62 -4.78
N ASP A 87 15.60 22.13 -5.74
CA ASP A 87 15.24 22.10 -7.16
C ASP A 87 15.19 20.67 -7.71
N ASP A 88 16.14 19.82 -7.31
CA ASP A 88 16.10 18.40 -7.67
C ASP A 88 14.86 17.72 -7.11
N ILE A 89 14.52 17.98 -5.84
CA ILE A 89 13.32 17.45 -5.20
C ILE A 89 12.06 17.89 -5.95
N ASN A 90 11.97 19.18 -6.30
CA ASN A 90 10.85 19.73 -7.05
C ASN A 90 10.71 19.13 -8.45
N LYS A 91 11.82 18.86 -9.13
CA LYS A 91 11.83 18.23 -10.45
C LYS A 91 11.18 16.83 -10.46
N TYR A 92 11.36 16.09 -9.38
CA TYR A 92 10.81 14.73 -9.23
C TYR A 92 9.47 14.68 -8.50
N ARG A 93 9.00 15.80 -7.97
CA ARG A 93 7.72 15.95 -7.31
C ARG A 93 6.57 15.92 -8.33
N GLY A 94 5.41 15.49 -7.85
CA GLY A 94 4.21 15.47 -8.69
C GLY A 94 4.26 14.39 -9.77
N PHE A 95 4.80 13.22 -9.45
CA PHE A 95 4.85 12.08 -10.37
C PHE A 95 3.49 11.78 -10.99
N SER A 96 2.39 12.01 -10.25
CA SER A 96 1.02 11.88 -10.74
C SER A 96 0.69 12.84 -11.91
N LYS A 97 1.45 13.93 -12.09
CA LYS A 97 1.27 14.91 -13.17
C LYS A 97 2.16 14.63 -14.39
N ARG A 98 3.06 13.68 -14.33
CA ARG A 98 3.91 13.31 -15.46
C ARG A 98 3.06 12.63 -16.54
N TYR A 99 3.34 12.97 -17.79
CA TYR A 99 2.65 12.43 -18.97
C TYR A 99 3.57 11.60 -19.87
N ASP A 100 4.85 11.51 -19.51
CA ASP A 100 5.92 10.81 -20.24
C ASP A 100 6.05 9.33 -19.80
N ILE A 101 4.94 8.71 -19.43
CA ILE A 101 4.91 7.32 -18.95
C ILE A 101 4.22 6.46 -20.00
N ASP A 102 4.88 5.37 -20.38
CA ASP A 102 4.32 4.41 -21.32
C ASP A 102 3.05 3.78 -20.74
N PRO A 103 1.99 3.65 -21.56
CA PRO A 103 0.77 2.98 -21.16
C PRO A 103 1.05 1.55 -20.72
N SER A 104 0.44 1.13 -19.62
CA SER A 104 0.62 -0.22 -19.08
C SER A 104 -0.66 -0.75 -18.45
N ILE A 105 -0.78 -2.07 -18.41
CA ILE A 105 -1.84 -2.76 -17.69
C ILE A 105 -1.21 -3.39 -16.46
N THR A 106 -1.68 -2.99 -15.28
CA THR A 106 -1.23 -3.53 -14.00
C THR A 106 -2.29 -4.48 -13.43
N LEU A 107 -1.89 -5.71 -13.16
CA LEU A 107 -2.66 -6.63 -12.34
C LEU A 107 -2.40 -6.30 -10.87
N VAL A 108 -3.44 -5.91 -10.14
CA VAL A 108 -3.41 -5.70 -8.69
C VAL A 108 -4.06 -6.91 -8.02
N LEU A 109 -3.26 -7.68 -7.29
CA LEU A 109 -3.71 -8.79 -6.45
C LEU A 109 -3.91 -8.25 -5.04
N GLY A 110 -5.17 -7.98 -4.71
CA GLY A 110 -5.54 -7.25 -3.50
C GLY A 110 -5.32 -8.03 -2.21
N ALA A 111 -5.01 -7.30 -1.14
CA ALA A 111 -4.89 -7.84 0.21
C ALA A 111 -6.21 -8.38 0.77
N GLY A 112 -6.11 -9.32 1.71
CA GLY A 112 -7.27 -9.91 2.38
C GLY A 112 -7.55 -9.36 3.78
N ASN A 113 -6.63 -8.62 4.39
CA ASN A 113 -6.75 -8.14 5.77
C ASN A 113 -7.58 -6.84 5.90
N PHE A 114 -7.22 -5.78 5.19
CA PHE A 114 -7.93 -4.50 5.22
C PHE A 114 -8.56 -4.16 3.88
N SER A 115 -9.77 -3.60 3.91
CA SER A 115 -10.51 -3.24 2.69
C SER A 115 -9.94 -2.03 1.97
N SER A 116 -9.22 -1.14 2.66
CA SER A 116 -8.56 0.02 2.04
C SER A 116 -7.34 -0.35 1.21
N ILE A 117 -6.62 -1.42 1.53
CA ILE A 117 -5.35 -1.73 0.85
C ILE A 117 -5.56 -1.93 -0.65
N PRO A 118 -6.48 -2.79 -1.13
CA PRO A 118 -6.72 -2.91 -2.57
C PRO A 118 -7.15 -1.59 -3.22
N TYR A 119 -7.89 -0.75 -2.49
CA TYR A 119 -8.28 0.58 -2.95
C TYR A 119 -7.07 1.50 -3.15
N LEU A 120 -6.15 1.54 -2.18
CA LEU A 120 -4.95 2.35 -2.21
C LEU A 120 -3.99 1.90 -3.32
N ASP A 121 -3.82 0.60 -3.47
CA ASP A 121 -3.01 -0.02 -4.53
C ASP A 121 -3.54 0.37 -5.91
N VAL A 122 -4.86 0.32 -6.11
CA VAL A 122 -5.51 0.77 -7.34
C VAL A 122 -5.24 2.25 -7.59
N LEU A 123 -5.44 3.13 -6.61
CA LEU A 123 -5.20 4.56 -6.78
C LEU A 123 -3.73 4.85 -7.11
N TYR A 124 -2.80 4.18 -6.45
CA TYR A 124 -1.37 4.35 -6.72
C TYR A 124 -1.03 3.99 -8.18
N HIS A 125 -1.44 2.81 -8.61
CA HIS A 125 -1.11 2.36 -9.97
C HIS A 125 -1.86 3.14 -11.04
N LEU A 126 -3.12 3.49 -10.80
CA LEU A 126 -3.92 4.28 -11.74
C LEU A 126 -3.40 5.71 -11.88
N ILE A 127 -3.17 6.41 -10.77
CA ILE A 127 -2.87 7.85 -10.76
C ILE A 127 -1.38 8.09 -10.88
N THR A 128 -0.57 7.43 -10.06
CA THR A 128 0.87 7.66 -10.00
C THR A 128 1.61 6.94 -11.13
N ARG A 129 1.22 5.71 -11.46
CA ARG A 129 1.85 4.89 -12.49
C ARG A 129 1.17 5.00 -13.86
N LYS A 130 0.03 5.70 -13.96
CA LYS A 130 -0.75 5.88 -15.22
C LYS A 130 -1.12 4.56 -15.88
N SER A 131 -1.38 3.52 -15.09
CA SER A 131 -1.73 2.19 -15.57
C SER A 131 -3.24 1.99 -15.65
N VAL A 132 -3.70 1.23 -16.61
CA VAL A 132 -5.03 0.59 -16.57
C VAL A 132 -4.97 -0.57 -15.58
N ILE A 133 -6.00 -0.75 -14.79
CA ILE A 133 -5.98 -1.67 -13.64
C ILE A 133 -6.91 -2.86 -13.86
N LEU A 134 -6.35 -4.05 -13.71
CA LEU A 134 -7.11 -5.26 -13.45
C LEU A 134 -7.00 -5.57 -11.95
N LEU A 135 -8.01 -5.21 -11.17
CA LEU A 135 -8.07 -5.54 -9.74
C LEU A 135 -8.70 -6.91 -9.54
N LYS A 136 -7.93 -7.85 -9.00
CA LYS A 136 -8.45 -9.13 -8.52
C LYS A 136 -8.51 -9.10 -7.00
N LEU A 137 -9.73 -9.16 -6.45
CA LEU A 137 -9.96 -9.16 -5.01
C LEU A 137 -9.45 -10.45 -4.36
N ASN A 138 -8.97 -10.35 -3.13
CA ASN A 138 -8.68 -11.53 -2.32
C ASN A 138 -9.98 -12.32 -2.08
N PRO A 139 -9.97 -13.66 -2.11
CA PRO A 139 -11.17 -14.48 -1.85
C PRO A 139 -11.91 -14.11 -0.57
N VAL A 140 -11.19 -13.69 0.47
CA VAL A 140 -11.79 -13.25 1.74
C VAL A 140 -12.60 -11.97 1.59
N ASN A 141 -12.30 -11.14 0.59
CA ASN A 141 -12.91 -9.82 0.34
C ASN A 141 -13.79 -9.79 -0.90
N GLU A 142 -14.14 -10.93 -1.50
CA GLU A 142 -14.99 -10.98 -2.71
C GLU A 142 -16.36 -10.34 -2.51
N TYR A 143 -16.90 -10.38 -1.30
CA TYR A 143 -18.17 -9.72 -0.95
C TYR A 143 -18.12 -8.20 -1.12
N LEU A 144 -16.94 -7.59 -1.16
CA LEU A 144 -16.75 -6.17 -1.41
C LEU A 144 -16.79 -5.79 -2.90
N LYS A 145 -16.84 -6.76 -3.82
CA LYS A 145 -16.85 -6.48 -5.26
C LYS A 145 -17.88 -5.42 -5.67
N PRO A 146 -19.16 -5.52 -5.26
CA PRO A 146 -20.16 -4.51 -5.61
C PRO A 146 -19.83 -3.11 -5.06
N VAL A 147 -19.17 -3.04 -3.89
CA VAL A 147 -18.73 -1.78 -3.29
C VAL A 147 -17.62 -1.15 -4.13
N PHE A 148 -16.60 -1.94 -4.50
CA PHE A 148 -15.50 -1.49 -5.37
C PHE A 148 -16.01 -1.05 -6.74
N GLU A 149 -16.94 -1.80 -7.35
CA GLU A 149 -17.54 -1.44 -8.64
C GLU A 149 -18.28 -0.10 -8.55
N LYS A 150 -19.01 0.14 -7.46
CA LYS A 150 -19.70 1.42 -7.24
C LYS A 150 -18.71 2.57 -7.01
N VAL A 151 -17.69 2.37 -6.19
CA VAL A 151 -16.68 3.40 -5.87
C VAL A 151 -15.88 3.78 -7.10
N PHE A 152 -15.52 2.82 -7.94
CA PHE A 152 -14.74 3.03 -9.15
C PHE A 152 -15.59 3.18 -10.41
N GLN A 153 -16.90 3.30 -10.31
CA GLN A 153 -17.83 3.31 -11.45
C GLN A 153 -17.38 4.21 -12.60
N SER A 154 -17.03 5.45 -12.33
CA SER A 154 -16.59 6.39 -13.36
C SER A 154 -15.31 5.99 -14.09
N PHE A 155 -14.44 5.24 -13.44
CA PHE A 155 -13.22 4.69 -14.06
C PHE A 155 -13.50 3.40 -14.82
N ILE A 156 -14.41 2.58 -14.32
CA ILE A 156 -14.86 1.33 -14.98
C ILE A 156 -15.56 1.65 -16.29
N GLU A 157 -16.49 2.60 -16.30
CA GLU A 157 -17.22 3.05 -17.49
C GLU A 157 -16.29 3.60 -18.59
N ARG A 158 -15.13 4.12 -18.20
CA ARG A 158 -14.08 4.60 -19.13
C ARG A 158 -13.04 3.53 -19.50
N GLY A 159 -13.17 2.31 -18.97
CA GLY A 159 -12.26 1.22 -19.26
C GLY A 159 -10.90 1.29 -18.54
N TYR A 160 -10.77 2.13 -17.50
CA TYR A 160 -9.51 2.25 -16.76
C TYR A 160 -9.35 1.22 -15.65
N ILE A 161 -10.45 0.65 -15.17
CA ILE A 161 -10.44 -0.34 -14.09
C ILE A 161 -11.38 -1.48 -14.44
N ILE A 162 -10.94 -2.70 -14.17
CA ILE A 162 -11.79 -3.90 -14.13
C ILE A 162 -11.64 -4.51 -12.74
N VAL A 163 -12.75 -4.82 -12.08
CA VAL A 163 -12.77 -5.52 -10.78
C VAL A 163 -13.23 -6.95 -10.99
N THR A 164 -12.44 -7.90 -10.56
CA THR A 164 -12.74 -9.33 -10.68
C THR A 164 -12.48 -10.08 -9.38
N THR A 165 -13.01 -11.28 -9.31
CA THR A 165 -12.80 -12.27 -8.26
C THR A 165 -12.14 -13.50 -8.86
N GLY A 166 -11.83 -14.49 -8.04
CA GLY A 166 -11.28 -15.77 -8.48
C GLY A 166 -10.26 -16.33 -7.50
N ASN A 167 -9.93 -17.58 -7.69
CA ASN A 167 -9.00 -18.35 -6.86
C ASN A 167 -7.52 -18.13 -7.28
N ILE A 168 -6.65 -19.02 -6.83
CA ILE A 168 -5.20 -18.94 -7.10
C ILE A 168 -4.88 -19.27 -8.58
N ASP A 169 -5.65 -20.13 -9.23
CA ASP A 169 -5.39 -20.52 -10.61
C ASP A 169 -5.72 -19.40 -11.57
N GLU A 170 -6.85 -18.68 -11.35
CA GLU A 170 -7.17 -17.47 -12.09
C GLU A 170 -6.12 -16.37 -11.84
N SER A 171 -5.60 -16.26 -10.62
CA SER A 171 -4.52 -15.32 -10.32
C SER A 171 -3.25 -15.61 -11.10
N LYS A 172 -2.86 -16.89 -11.17
CA LYS A 172 -1.71 -17.36 -11.97
C LYS A 172 -1.94 -17.14 -13.46
N TYR A 173 -3.14 -17.45 -13.96
CA TYR A 173 -3.50 -17.20 -15.36
C TYR A 173 -3.34 -15.71 -15.70
N MET A 174 -3.96 -14.82 -14.91
CA MET A 174 -3.87 -13.38 -15.13
C MET A 174 -2.41 -12.88 -15.04
N ALA A 175 -1.66 -13.33 -14.04
CA ALA A 175 -0.26 -12.95 -13.87
C ALA A 175 0.64 -13.34 -15.07
N ASN A 176 0.34 -14.46 -15.72
CA ASN A 176 1.09 -14.93 -16.88
C ASN A 176 0.54 -14.41 -18.21
N HIS A 177 -0.64 -13.79 -18.22
CA HIS A 177 -1.27 -13.30 -19.46
C HIS A 177 -0.41 -12.24 -20.16
N PRO A 178 -0.15 -12.35 -21.48
CA PRO A 178 0.75 -11.43 -22.20
C PRO A 178 0.30 -9.97 -22.17
N GLY A 179 -1.00 -9.70 -22.02
CA GLY A 179 -1.54 -8.35 -21.89
C GLY A 179 -1.23 -7.65 -20.56
N ILE A 180 -0.74 -8.37 -19.55
CA ILE A 180 -0.33 -7.77 -18.27
C ILE A 180 1.13 -7.35 -18.36
N ASN A 181 1.40 -6.06 -18.11
CA ASN A 181 2.74 -5.49 -18.16
C ASN A 181 3.41 -5.44 -16.79
N HIS A 182 2.64 -5.27 -15.72
CA HIS A 182 3.12 -5.16 -14.35
C HIS A 182 2.19 -5.90 -13.39
N ILE A 183 2.75 -6.42 -12.31
CA ILE A 183 1.99 -7.09 -11.24
C ILE A 183 2.26 -6.36 -9.94
N HIS A 184 1.22 -6.07 -9.19
CA HIS A 184 1.30 -5.64 -7.80
C HIS A 184 0.60 -6.66 -6.90
N LEU A 185 1.28 -7.09 -5.86
CA LEU A 185 0.76 -8.08 -4.91
C LEU A 185 0.91 -7.58 -3.48
N THR A 186 -0.20 -7.44 -2.79
CA THR A 186 -0.21 -7.33 -1.33
C THR A 186 -0.74 -8.62 -0.73
N GLY A 187 0.13 -9.38 -0.05
CA GLY A 187 -0.25 -10.70 0.45
C GLY A 187 0.89 -11.52 1.03
N SER A 188 0.82 -12.84 0.88
CA SER A 188 1.82 -13.75 1.43
C SER A 188 3.02 -13.92 0.52
N ASP A 189 4.18 -14.22 1.13
CA ASP A 189 5.40 -14.65 0.44
C ASP A 189 5.16 -15.90 -0.42
N LYS A 190 4.34 -16.82 0.04
CA LYS A 190 3.96 -18.02 -0.72
C LYS A 190 3.24 -17.69 -2.03
N THR A 191 2.28 -16.75 -2.00
CA THR A 191 1.60 -16.29 -3.22
C THR A 191 2.57 -15.64 -4.18
N PHE A 192 3.50 -14.84 -3.65
CA PHE A 192 4.57 -14.24 -4.45
C PHE A 192 5.45 -15.30 -5.10
N GLU A 193 5.91 -16.28 -4.33
CA GLU A 193 6.74 -17.37 -4.82
C GLU A 193 6.04 -18.21 -5.89
N ASP A 194 4.76 -18.50 -5.70
CA ASP A 194 3.93 -19.22 -6.65
C ASP A 194 3.81 -18.47 -8.00
N ILE A 195 3.66 -17.13 -7.97
CA ILE A 195 3.56 -16.33 -9.18
C ILE A 195 4.91 -16.19 -9.89
N VAL A 196 5.98 -15.99 -9.14
CA VAL A 196 7.31 -15.70 -9.68
C VAL A 196 8.07 -16.97 -10.06
N TYR A 197 7.97 -18.02 -9.23
CA TYR A 197 8.75 -19.25 -9.38
C TYR A 197 7.89 -20.49 -9.68
N GLY A 198 6.57 -20.38 -9.66
CA GLY A 198 5.63 -21.48 -9.90
C GLY A 198 5.44 -22.44 -8.73
N ARG A 199 6.12 -22.20 -7.61
CA ARG A 199 6.09 -23.04 -6.42
C ARG A 199 6.58 -22.31 -5.19
N GLU A 200 6.26 -22.84 -4.01
CA GLU A 200 6.89 -22.39 -2.76
C GLU A 200 8.39 -22.74 -2.78
N LEU A 201 9.19 -21.86 -2.17
CA LEU A 201 10.63 -22.03 -2.03
C LEU A 201 10.98 -22.58 -0.66
N THR A 202 12.02 -23.38 -0.61
CA THR A 202 12.66 -23.79 0.66
C THR A 202 13.46 -22.63 1.23
N GLU A 203 13.74 -22.64 2.53
CA GLU A 203 14.58 -21.61 3.17
C GLU A 203 15.97 -21.45 2.52
N LYS A 204 16.53 -22.55 2.03
CA LYS A 204 17.83 -22.54 1.34
C LYS A 204 17.72 -21.83 -0.01
N GLU A 205 16.64 -22.05 -0.73
CA GLU A 205 16.38 -21.42 -2.02
C GLU A 205 16.09 -19.93 -1.87
N ARG A 206 15.33 -19.50 -0.86
CA ARG A 206 15.09 -18.07 -0.56
C ARG A 206 16.38 -17.28 -0.33
N LYS A 207 17.43 -17.94 0.19
CA LYS A 207 18.74 -17.34 0.38
C LYS A 207 19.63 -17.36 -0.88
N SER A 208 19.20 -18.08 -1.92
CA SER A 208 19.96 -18.19 -3.17
C SER A 208 19.69 -17.01 -4.10
N LYS A 209 20.75 -16.46 -4.68
CA LYS A 209 20.64 -15.37 -5.69
C LYS A 209 20.44 -15.86 -7.13
N SER A 210 20.43 -17.18 -7.34
CA SER A 210 20.49 -17.80 -8.69
C SER A 210 19.21 -18.55 -9.08
N LEU A 211 18.06 -18.22 -8.47
CA LEU A 211 16.79 -18.86 -8.81
C LEU A 211 16.25 -18.35 -10.14
N SER A 212 15.91 -19.30 -11.02
CA SER A 212 15.25 -18.99 -12.28
C SER A 212 13.78 -18.69 -12.03
N LYS A 213 13.35 -17.50 -12.50
CA LYS A 213 11.94 -17.10 -12.46
C LYS A 213 11.21 -17.67 -13.66
N ILE A 214 9.96 -18.13 -13.45
CA ILE A 214 9.06 -18.48 -14.55
C ILE A 214 8.31 -17.24 -15.07
N ASN A 215 8.07 -16.27 -14.21
CA ASN A 215 7.47 -14.99 -14.57
C ASN A 215 8.51 -13.88 -14.42
N ASN A 216 8.88 -13.26 -15.54
CA ASN A 216 9.89 -12.20 -15.61
C ASN A 216 9.28 -10.79 -15.70
N LYS A 217 7.97 -10.64 -15.55
CA LYS A 217 7.32 -9.33 -15.54
C LYS A 217 7.77 -8.50 -14.33
N PRO A 218 7.84 -7.18 -14.48
CA PRO A 218 8.02 -6.31 -13.34
C PRO A 218 6.94 -6.58 -12.27
N ILE A 219 7.38 -6.86 -11.06
CA ILE A 219 6.49 -7.11 -9.92
C ILE A 219 6.89 -6.23 -8.75
N THR A 220 5.91 -5.56 -8.15
CA THR A 220 6.01 -4.92 -6.85
C THR A 220 5.19 -5.70 -5.84
N SER A 221 5.66 -5.81 -4.61
CA SER A 221 4.96 -6.59 -3.60
C SER A 221 5.11 -6.01 -2.21
N GLU A 222 4.03 -6.09 -1.45
CA GLU A 222 4.01 -5.89 -0.01
C GLU A 222 3.68 -7.24 0.63
N LEU A 223 4.69 -7.88 1.19
CA LEU A 223 4.58 -9.23 1.73
C LEU A 223 4.45 -9.20 3.26
N GLY A 224 4.11 -10.34 3.82
CA GLY A 224 4.00 -10.51 5.26
C GLY A 224 5.26 -10.08 5.99
N ASN A 225 5.07 -9.40 7.12
CA ASN A 225 6.12 -8.77 7.89
C ASN A 225 5.90 -9.09 9.38
N VAL A 226 6.99 -9.15 10.12
CA VAL A 226 7.00 -9.21 11.59
C VAL A 226 7.82 -8.03 12.09
N THR A 227 7.16 -7.10 12.77
CA THR A 227 7.83 -5.96 13.40
C THR A 227 8.07 -6.27 14.87
N PRO A 228 9.30 -6.58 15.29
CA PRO A 228 9.60 -6.86 16.69
C PRO A 228 9.58 -5.56 17.50
N ILE A 229 8.95 -5.61 18.67
CA ILE A 229 9.03 -4.54 19.67
C ILE A 229 10.06 -4.95 20.71
N ILE A 230 11.16 -4.20 20.77
CA ILE A 230 12.25 -4.46 21.73
C ILE A 230 12.12 -3.45 22.87
N ILE A 231 11.82 -3.96 24.08
CA ILE A 231 11.72 -3.14 25.28
C ILE A 231 13.00 -3.33 26.08
N HIS A 232 13.81 -2.27 26.17
CA HIS A 232 14.99 -2.26 27.01
C HIS A 232 14.60 -1.86 28.44
N PRO A 233 14.89 -2.67 29.48
CA PRO A 233 14.60 -2.31 30.86
C PRO A 233 15.40 -1.08 31.30
N GLY A 234 14.77 -0.20 32.09
CA GLY A 234 15.38 1.03 32.55
C GLY A 234 14.55 1.68 33.68
N LYS A 235 14.99 2.84 34.16
CA LYS A 235 14.25 3.64 35.13
C LYS A 235 13.11 4.40 34.40
N TRP A 236 12.01 3.73 34.18
CA TRP A 236 10.83 4.30 33.51
C TRP A 236 9.88 4.86 34.60
N SER A 237 9.42 6.09 34.40
CA SER A 237 8.33 6.63 35.17
C SER A 237 7.01 5.97 34.74
N THR A 238 5.99 6.05 35.61
CA THR A 238 4.63 5.58 35.25
C THR A 238 4.09 6.32 34.03
N SER A 239 4.47 7.59 33.84
CA SER A 239 4.12 8.39 32.68
C SER A 239 4.75 7.84 31.39
N ASP A 240 6.05 7.50 31.44
CA ASP A 240 6.77 6.92 30.29
C ASP A 240 6.18 5.57 29.91
N LEU A 241 5.90 4.71 30.88
CA LEU A 241 5.28 3.41 30.63
C LEU A 241 3.92 3.56 29.94
N LYS A 242 3.05 4.47 30.41
CA LYS A 242 1.76 4.74 29.78
C LYS A 242 1.91 5.29 28.36
N TYR A 243 2.87 6.17 28.15
CA TYR A 243 3.14 6.75 26.83
C TYR A 243 3.62 5.69 25.84
N GLN A 244 4.59 4.85 26.23
CA GLN A 244 5.09 3.80 25.35
C GLN A 244 4.04 2.69 25.11
N ALA A 245 3.27 2.32 26.14
CA ALA A 245 2.18 1.37 25.98
C ALA A 245 1.15 1.84 24.93
N ARG A 246 0.79 3.13 24.94
CA ARG A 246 -0.10 3.69 23.90
C ARG A 246 0.50 3.56 22.50
N LYS A 247 1.80 3.83 22.34
CA LYS A 247 2.48 3.67 21.03
C LYS A 247 2.54 2.24 20.52
N ILE A 248 2.45 1.27 21.41
CA ILE A 248 2.49 -0.16 21.03
C ILE A 248 1.12 -0.63 20.55
N VAL A 249 0.03 -0.06 21.10
CA VAL A 249 -1.35 -0.49 20.80
C VAL A 249 -2.07 0.37 19.77
N THR A 250 -1.47 1.47 19.33
CA THR A 250 -1.96 2.31 18.22
C THR A 250 -1.15 2.06 16.97
#